data_6043d5749dfba7599ec0feafcc79152e
#
_entry.id   6043d5749dfba7599ec0feafcc79152e
#
_cell.length_a   1.000
_cell.length_b   1.000
_cell.length_c   1.000
_cell.angle_alpha   90.00
_cell.angle_beta   90.00
_cell.angle_gamma   90.00
#
_symmetry.space_group_name_H-M   'P 1'
#
loop_
_entity.id
_entity.type
_entity.pdbx_description
1 polymer ?
#
loop_
_entity_poly.entity_id
_entity_poly.type
_entity_poly.pdbx_seq_one_letter_code
_entity_poly.pdbx_strand_id
1 'polypeptide(L)'
;MSRIFPFLSALAQTALYFPLPAAAQEAPAPPAAAAEKWIPLFNGTNLDGWTIKIAKRPLGENYADTFRVEDGILKVSYDKYPKFDAQYGHLFTNLAYSHYLLRMEYRFTSVKVPDAPGYTNLNSGVMIHAQPPQSMRFDQGFPSSLEMQFLADEGKGARSTGNLCTPGTNVEYQGKFTRQHILTSSSPTFPAEEWVHAEVEVRGNEEIIHRVNGVEVLRYQKPTLDPKNDNAPATDLLQAGQPLMLSSGHIALQAEGQPVWFRKIELKPLAEK
;
A
#
# COMPACT_ATOMS: atom_id res chain seq x y z
N MET A 1 29.83 80.36 -1.08
CA MET A 1 30.64 79.13 -1.02
C MET A 1 29.84 78.07 -0.25
N SER A 2 29.02 77.26 -0.94
CA SER A 2 28.23 76.18 -0.37
C SER A 2 28.69 74.86 -0.97
N ARG A 3 29.17 73.95 -0.14
CA ARG A 3 29.60 72.62 -0.53
C ARG A 3 28.39 71.66 -0.42
N ILE A 4 28.05 71.03 -1.54
CA ILE A 4 27.04 69.96 -1.65
C ILE A 4 27.73 68.64 -1.47
N PHE A 5 27.28 67.82 -0.52
CA PHE A 5 27.67 66.41 -0.36
C PHE A 5 26.59 65.53 -1.01
N PRO A 6 26.98 64.50 -1.78
CA PRO A 6 25.99 63.54 -2.28
C PRO A 6 25.82 62.39 -1.27
N PHE A 7 24.55 62.06 -0.98
CA PHE A 7 24.17 60.86 -0.24
C PHE A 7 24.26 59.64 -1.16
N LEU A 8 25.10 58.67 -0.79
CA LEU A 8 25.09 57.32 -1.37
C LEU A 8 24.01 56.49 -0.63
N SER A 9 22.95 56.10 -1.33
CA SER A 9 22.00 55.10 -0.84
C SER A 9 22.53 53.71 -1.12
N ALA A 10 22.84 52.94 -0.09
CA ALA A 10 23.15 51.53 -0.19
C ALA A 10 21.85 50.73 -0.22
N LEU A 11 21.52 50.09 -1.34
CA LEU A 11 20.47 49.10 -1.45
C LEU A 11 20.98 47.77 -0.85
N ALA A 12 20.42 47.38 0.30
CA ALA A 12 20.63 46.06 0.86
C ALA A 12 19.71 45.05 0.11
N GLN A 13 20.31 44.17 -0.68
CA GLN A 13 19.63 43.02 -1.25
C GLN A 13 19.45 41.93 -0.18
N THR A 14 18.27 41.75 0.36
CA THR A 14 17.90 40.58 1.18
C THR A 14 17.69 39.39 0.28
N ALA A 15 18.63 38.45 0.26
CA ALA A 15 18.45 37.15 -0.38
C ALA A 15 17.46 36.32 0.45
N LEU A 16 16.29 36.06 -0.09
CA LEU A 16 15.33 35.10 0.47
C LEU A 16 15.86 33.68 0.21
N TYR A 17 16.36 33.04 1.27
CA TYR A 17 16.68 31.62 1.27
C TYR A 17 15.37 30.83 1.35
N PHE A 18 14.95 30.19 0.26
CA PHE A 18 13.95 29.15 0.29
C PHE A 18 14.67 27.82 0.61
N PRO A 19 14.29 27.11 1.68
CA PRO A 19 14.81 25.77 1.88
C PRO A 19 14.26 24.86 0.76
N LEU A 20 15.17 24.20 0.05
CA LEU A 20 14.80 23.11 -0.88
C LEU A 20 14.06 22.01 -0.10
N PRO A 21 12.98 21.43 -0.67
CA PRO A 21 12.33 20.30 -0.05
C PRO A 21 13.34 19.17 0.12
N ALA A 22 13.41 18.59 1.33
CA ALA A 22 14.23 17.42 1.59
C ALA A 22 13.79 16.30 0.65
N ALA A 23 14.68 15.89 -0.24
CA ALA A 23 14.49 14.71 -1.06
C ALA A 23 14.21 13.53 -0.13
N ALA A 24 13.13 12.78 -0.40
CA ALA A 24 12.86 11.54 0.29
C ALA A 24 14.09 10.65 0.16
N GLN A 25 14.68 10.28 1.28
CA GLN A 25 15.89 9.48 1.32
C GLN A 25 15.49 8.05 0.92
N GLU A 26 15.82 7.67 -0.30
CA GLU A 26 15.67 6.29 -0.77
C GLU A 26 16.51 5.38 0.14
N ALA A 27 15.92 4.29 0.62
CA ALA A 27 16.66 3.33 1.42
C ALA A 27 17.83 2.78 0.57
N PRO A 28 19.04 2.67 1.12
CA PRO A 28 20.19 2.15 0.37
C PRO A 28 19.87 0.73 -0.11
N ALA A 29 20.15 0.46 -1.39
CA ALA A 29 19.99 -0.89 -1.95
C ALA A 29 20.80 -1.89 -1.10
N PRO A 30 20.22 -3.01 -0.69
CA PRO A 30 20.94 -3.99 0.12
C PRO A 30 22.11 -4.56 -0.67
N PRO A 31 23.25 -4.86 -0.02
CA PRO A 31 24.40 -5.46 -0.68
C PRO A 31 24.01 -6.80 -1.34
N ALA A 32 24.59 -7.10 -2.49
CA ALA A 32 24.24 -8.24 -3.36
C ALA A 32 24.12 -9.61 -2.64
N ALA A 33 24.88 -9.84 -1.56
CA ALA A 33 24.81 -11.04 -0.73
C ALA A 33 23.56 -11.12 0.19
N ALA A 34 22.85 -9.99 0.42
CA ALA A 34 21.60 -9.95 1.17
C ALA A 34 20.37 -10.33 0.32
N ALA A 35 20.50 -10.31 -1.02
CA ALA A 35 19.41 -10.57 -1.96
C ALA A 35 18.89 -12.03 -1.96
N GLU A 36 19.57 -12.97 -1.30
CA GLU A 36 19.17 -14.39 -1.30
C GLU A 36 18.32 -14.81 -0.07
N LYS A 37 18.21 -13.96 0.95
CA LYS A 37 17.54 -14.31 2.20
C LYS A 37 16.17 -13.66 2.33
N TRP A 38 15.21 -14.43 2.84
CA TRP A 38 13.94 -13.90 3.30
C TRP A 38 14.12 -13.10 4.58
N ILE A 39 13.56 -11.90 4.60
CA ILE A 39 13.58 -10.96 5.72
C ILE A 39 12.16 -10.92 6.29
N PRO A 40 11.94 -11.23 7.57
CA PRO A 40 10.62 -11.09 8.16
C PRO A 40 10.25 -9.61 8.25
N LEU A 41 9.13 -9.23 7.61
CA LEU A 41 8.52 -7.90 7.77
C LEU A 41 7.65 -7.86 9.03
N PHE A 42 7.15 -9.01 9.48
CA PHE A 42 6.40 -9.16 10.71
C PHE A 42 7.17 -10.07 11.68
N ASN A 43 7.42 -9.55 12.89
CA ASN A 43 8.23 -10.22 13.90
C ASN A 43 7.47 -11.25 14.77
N GLY A 44 6.14 -11.37 14.58
CA GLY A 44 5.27 -12.26 15.35
C GLY A 44 4.93 -11.79 16.77
N THR A 45 5.42 -10.64 17.22
CA THR A 45 5.24 -10.17 18.61
C THR A 45 4.57 -8.83 18.74
N ASN A 46 4.83 -7.90 17.81
CA ASN A 46 4.29 -6.55 17.82
C ASN A 46 4.27 -5.94 16.41
N LEU A 47 3.89 -4.66 16.31
CA LEU A 47 3.80 -3.92 15.05
C LEU A 47 5.04 -3.07 14.77
N ASP A 48 6.19 -3.38 15.35
CA ASP A 48 7.44 -2.68 15.06
C ASP A 48 7.78 -2.79 13.57
N GLY A 49 8.20 -1.69 12.96
CA GLY A 49 8.45 -1.61 11.51
C GLY A 49 7.22 -1.23 10.67
N TRP A 50 6.08 -0.99 11.33
CA TRP A 50 4.83 -0.65 10.66
C TRP A 50 4.23 0.66 11.15
N THR A 51 3.51 1.35 10.26
CA THR A 51 2.74 2.57 10.55
C THR A 51 1.27 2.35 10.19
N ILE A 52 0.39 2.67 11.13
CA ILE A 52 -1.06 2.54 10.95
C ILE A 52 -1.62 3.84 10.36
N LYS A 53 -2.49 3.71 9.34
CA LYS A 53 -3.35 4.79 8.87
C LYS A 53 -4.77 4.27 8.71
N ILE A 54 -5.68 4.84 9.49
CA ILE A 54 -7.12 4.56 9.40
C ILE A 54 -7.81 5.87 8.97
N ALA A 55 -8.74 5.78 8.03
CA ALA A 55 -9.52 6.93 7.59
C ALA A 55 -10.25 7.58 8.76
N LYS A 56 -10.28 8.92 8.80
CA LYS A 56 -10.84 9.73 9.89
C LYS A 56 -10.10 9.61 11.24
N ARG A 57 -8.87 9.07 11.23
CA ARG A 57 -8.01 8.94 12.41
C ARG A 57 -6.64 9.57 12.18
N PRO A 58 -6.01 10.11 13.23
CA PRO A 58 -4.63 10.54 13.15
C PRO A 58 -3.69 9.43 12.67
N LEU A 59 -2.62 9.80 11.99
CA LEU A 59 -1.56 8.86 11.61
C LEU A 59 -0.97 8.19 12.86
N GLY A 60 -0.83 6.88 12.81
CA GLY A 60 -0.30 6.06 13.91
C GLY A 60 -1.35 5.62 14.94
N GLU A 61 -2.57 6.17 14.92
CA GLU A 61 -3.63 5.72 15.82
C GLU A 61 -4.13 4.33 15.43
N ASN A 62 -4.03 3.39 16.35
CA ASN A 62 -4.65 2.06 16.23
C ASN A 62 -6.05 2.09 16.83
N TYR A 63 -6.98 2.76 16.14
CA TYR A 63 -8.34 2.95 16.64
C TYR A 63 -9.02 1.61 16.93
N ALA A 64 -9.65 1.53 18.11
CA ALA A 64 -10.38 0.35 18.57
C ALA A 64 -9.55 -0.95 18.48
N ASP A 65 -8.21 -0.83 18.50
CA ASP A 65 -7.29 -1.95 18.45
C ASP A 65 -7.50 -2.82 17.18
N THR A 66 -7.65 -2.12 16.04
CA THR A 66 -7.92 -2.73 14.72
C THR A 66 -6.84 -3.74 14.32
N PHE A 67 -5.57 -3.35 14.48
CA PHE A 67 -4.43 -4.21 14.20
C PHE A 67 -3.84 -4.70 15.54
N ARG A 68 -3.83 -6.01 15.74
CA ARG A 68 -3.29 -6.60 16.96
C ARG A 68 -2.49 -7.85 16.66
N VAL A 69 -1.59 -8.20 17.58
CA VAL A 69 -0.79 -9.41 17.47
C VAL A 69 -1.20 -10.36 18.61
N GLU A 70 -1.66 -11.54 18.24
CA GLU A 70 -2.03 -12.58 19.18
C GLU A 70 -1.52 -13.94 18.66
N ASP A 71 -0.83 -14.69 19.51
CA ASP A 71 -0.29 -16.02 19.18
C ASP A 71 0.59 -16.06 17.93
N GLY A 72 1.40 -15.02 17.70
CA GLY A 72 2.26 -14.91 16.52
C GLY A 72 1.52 -14.57 15.21
N ILE A 73 0.23 -14.19 15.30
CA ILE A 73 -0.63 -13.87 14.19
C ILE A 73 -0.95 -12.36 14.21
N LEU A 74 -0.81 -11.68 13.10
CA LEU A 74 -1.31 -10.34 12.89
C LEU A 74 -2.79 -10.42 12.53
N LYS A 75 -3.63 -9.85 13.37
CA LYS A 75 -5.09 -9.90 13.23
C LYS A 75 -5.64 -8.50 12.93
N VAL A 76 -6.48 -8.41 11.91
CA VAL A 76 -7.41 -7.29 11.72
C VAL A 76 -8.70 -7.65 12.44
N SER A 77 -9.16 -6.80 13.35
CA SER A 77 -10.34 -7.05 14.17
C SER A 77 -11.23 -5.82 14.29
N TYR A 78 -12.52 -6.06 14.39
CA TYR A 78 -13.55 -5.02 14.52
C TYR A 78 -14.46 -5.23 15.72
N ASP A 79 -14.10 -6.09 16.67
CA ASP A 79 -14.90 -6.45 17.84
C ASP A 79 -15.16 -5.27 18.80
N LYS A 80 -14.28 -4.24 18.74
CA LYS A 80 -14.42 -3.01 19.54
C LYS A 80 -15.02 -1.84 18.75
N TYR A 81 -15.45 -2.07 17.52
CA TYR A 81 -16.07 -1.03 16.70
C TYR A 81 -17.56 -0.93 17.01
N PRO A 82 -18.07 0.25 17.35
CA PRO A 82 -19.53 0.45 17.47
C PRO A 82 -20.21 0.40 16.10
N LYS A 83 -19.50 0.80 15.04
CA LYS A 83 -19.87 0.75 13.63
C LYS A 83 -18.62 0.95 12.76
N PHE A 84 -18.66 0.50 11.52
CA PHE A 84 -17.56 0.67 10.57
C PHE A 84 -17.33 2.13 10.16
N ASP A 85 -18.39 2.84 9.83
CA ASP A 85 -18.37 4.28 9.49
C ASP A 85 -17.29 4.64 8.43
N ALA A 86 -17.10 3.79 7.43
CA ALA A 86 -16.08 3.95 6.39
C ALA A 86 -14.64 4.16 6.97
N GLN A 87 -14.33 3.59 8.11
CA GLN A 87 -13.01 3.63 8.72
C GLN A 87 -12.12 2.53 8.12
N TYR A 88 -11.84 2.67 6.81
CA TYR A 88 -10.86 1.84 6.12
C TYR A 88 -9.48 2.05 6.71
N GLY A 89 -8.76 0.98 6.96
CA GLY A 89 -7.45 1.01 7.60
C GLY A 89 -6.38 0.30 6.77
N HIS A 90 -5.15 0.75 6.94
CA HIS A 90 -3.99 0.13 6.32
C HIS A 90 -2.82 0.13 7.29
N LEU A 91 -2.09 -0.98 7.32
CA LEU A 91 -0.86 -1.16 8.09
C LEU A 91 0.31 -1.13 7.12
N PHE A 92 1.03 -0.02 7.08
CA PHE A 92 2.11 0.26 6.12
C PHE A 92 3.46 -0.16 6.66
N THR A 93 4.34 -0.71 5.83
CA THR A 93 5.77 -0.81 6.14
C THR A 93 6.36 0.58 6.32
N ASN A 94 7.32 0.75 7.25
CA ASN A 94 8.01 2.03 7.44
C ASN A 94 8.97 2.36 6.28
N LEU A 95 9.42 1.35 5.53
CA LEU A 95 10.29 1.50 4.37
C LEU A 95 9.51 1.28 3.07
N ALA A 96 9.93 1.95 2.00
CA ALA A 96 9.50 1.71 0.63
C ALA A 96 10.41 0.66 -0.04
N TYR A 97 9.85 -0.08 -1.00
CA TYR A 97 10.53 -1.15 -1.72
C TYR A 97 10.28 -1.06 -3.22
N SER A 98 11.23 -1.52 -4.03
CA SER A 98 11.15 -1.50 -5.50
C SER A 98 11.22 -2.89 -6.13
N HIS A 99 12.24 -3.69 -5.78
CA HIS A 99 12.50 -5.00 -6.36
C HIS A 99 12.50 -6.07 -5.27
N TYR A 100 11.48 -6.93 -5.26
CA TYR A 100 11.33 -7.92 -4.19
C TYR A 100 10.37 -9.05 -4.56
N LEU A 101 10.50 -10.18 -3.82
CA LEU A 101 9.43 -11.13 -3.60
C LEU A 101 8.83 -10.84 -2.22
N LEU A 102 7.52 -10.71 -2.16
CA LEU A 102 6.75 -10.62 -0.91
C LEU A 102 5.92 -11.89 -0.80
N ARG A 103 5.92 -12.53 0.37
CA ARG A 103 5.03 -13.66 0.64
C ARG A 103 4.37 -13.52 1.99
N MET A 104 3.17 -14.10 2.10
CA MET A 104 2.40 -14.17 3.34
C MET A 104 1.37 -15.28 3.26
N GLU A 105 0.82 -15.64 4.41
CA GLU A 105 -0.40 -16.43 4.48
C GLU A 105 -1.52 -15.56 5.06
N TYR A 106 -2.71 -15.64 4.50
CA TYR A 106 -3.90 -14.97 5.01
C TYR A 106 -5.07 -15.95 5.16
N ARG A 107 -6.02 -15.63 6.05
CA ARG A 107 -7.32 -16.27 6.13
C ARG A 107 -8.36 -15.32 6.68
N PHE A 108 -9.58 -15.44 6.22
CA PHE A 108 -10.71 -14.70 6.77
C PHE A 108 -11.31 -15.41 7.97
N THR A 109 -12.00 -14.64 8.81
CA THR A 109 -12.84 -15.14 9.88
C THR A 109 -14.30 -14.72 9.65
N SER A 110 -15.23 -15.41 10.30
CA SER A 110 -16.62 -15.47 9.87
C SER A 110 -17.47 -14.21 10.05
N VAL A 111 -17.04 -13.21 10.82
CA VAL A 111 -17.93 -12.09 11.19
C VAL A 111 -17.38 -10.76 10.74
N LYS A 112 -18.06 -10.15 9.79
CA LYS A 112 -17.85 -8.79 9.33
C LYS A 112 -18.53 -7.77 10.26
N VAL A 113 -18.04 -6.52 10.30
CA VAL A 113 -18.75 -5.40 10.96
C VAL A 113 -20.11 -5.18 10.31
N PRO A 114 -21.21 -5.06 11.08
CA PRO A 114 -22.57 -5.09 10.53
C PRO A 114 -22.90 -4.02 9.48
N ASP A 115 -22.38 -2.80 9.62
CA ASP A 115 -22.63 -1.66 8.72
C ASP A 115 -21.55 -1.48 7.64
N ALA A 116 -20.61 -2.41 7.52
CA ALA A 116 -19.63 -2.36 6.44
C ALA A 116 -20.31 -2.69 5.08
N PRO A 117 -19.91 -2.01 3.98
CA PRO A 117 -20.49 -2.23 2.66
C PRO A 117 -20.47 -3.70 2.21
N GLY A 118 -21.40 -4.09 1.33
CA GLY A 118 -21.51 -5.48 0.86
C GLY A 118 -20.24 -6.00 0.19
N TYR A 119 -19.53 -5.18 -0.54
CA TYR A 119 -18.30 -5.56 -1.25
C TYR A 119 -17.12 -5.87 -0.31
N THR A 120 -17.18 -5.44 0.94
CA THR A 120 -16.13 -5.72 1.95
C THR A 120 -16.23 -7.12 2.55
N ASN A 121 -17.28 -7.87 2.22
CA ASN A 121 -17.48 -9.21 2.74
C ASN A 121 -16.39 -10.16 2.23
N LEU A 122 -15.69 -10.85 3.14
CA LEU A 122 -14.57 -11.73 2.84
C LEU A 122 -13.61 -11.09 1.81
N ASN A 123 -13.26 -9.81 2.04
CA ASN A 123 -12.43 -8.97 1.19
C ASN A 123 -11.35 -8.28 2.03
N SER A 124 -10.15 -8.31 1.53
CA SER A 124 -8.95 -7.64 2.04
C SER A 124 -7.90 -7.63 0.94
N GLY A 125 -6.68 -7.17 1.24
CA GLY A 125 -5.61 -7.18 0.25
C GLY A 125 -4.26 -6.77 0.83
N VAL A 126 -3.24 -6.88 -0.02
CA VAL A 126 -1.95 -6.26 0.20
C VAL A 126 -1.70 -5.23 -0.89
N MET A 127 -1.43 -3.99 -0.46
CA MET A 127 -1.06 -2.89 -1.33
C MET A 127 0.43 -2.91 -1.60
N ILE A 128 0.84 -2.73 -2.84
CA ILE A 128 2.22 -2.54 -3.29
C ILE A 128 2.34 -1.21 -4.02
N HIS A 129 3.55 -0.65 -4.09
CA HIS A 129 3.76 0.71 -4.59
C HIS A 129 2.80 1.73 -3.97
N ALA A 130 2.40 1.49 -2.70
CA ALA A 130 1.48 2.37 -2.00
C ALA A 130 2.14 3.71 -1.69
N GLN A 131 1.33 4.79 -1.80
CA GLN A 131 1.76 6.11 -1.37
C GLN A 131 2.21 6.10 0.09
N PRO A 132 3.12 7.00 0.50
CA PRO A 132 3.51 7.13 1.91
C PRO A 132 2.29 7.40 2.80
N PRO A 133 2.13 6.73 3.96
CA PRO A 133 0.96 6.90 4.82
C PRO A 133 0.76 8.33 5.32
N GLN A 134 1.84 9.11 5.50
CA GLN A 134 1.79 10.52 5.86
C GLN A 134 1.26 11.44 4.76
N SER A 135 1.26 10.99 3.50
CA SER A 135 0.68 11.73 2.37
C SER A 135 -0.82 11.49 2.19
N MET A 136 -1.39 10.54 2.93
CA MET A 136 -2.82 10.29 2.88
C MET A 136 -3.60 11.40 3.59
N ARG A 137 -4.68 11.85 2.97
CA ARG A 137 -5.63 12.78 3.61
C ARG A 137 -6.24 12.16 4.86
N PHE A 138 -6.76 13.00 5.75
CA PHE A 138 -7.36 12.55 7.01
C PHE A 138 -8.45 11.50 6.81
N ASP A 139 -9.34 11.71 5.85
CA ASP A 139 -10.52 10.89 5.53
C ASP A 139 -10.33 9.95 4.34
N GLN A 140 -9.11 9.86 3.79
CA GLN A 140 -8.81 9.00 2.65
C GLN A 140 -8.95 7.53 3.03
N GLY A 141 -9.82 6.79 2.33
CA GLY A 141 -10.10 5.38 2.57
C GLY A 141 -9.00 4.44 2.05
N PHE A 142 -8.49 4.71 0.85
CA PHE A 142 -7.51 3.83 0.18
C PHE A 142 -6.29 4.62 -0.27
N PRO A 143 -5.07 4.09 -0.11
CA PRO A 143 -3.88 4.71 -0.69
C PRO A 143 -3.91 4.57 -2.22
N SER A 144 -3.32 5.53 -2.94
CA SER A 144 -2.93 5.29 -4.33
C SER A 144 -1.91 4.16 -4.34
N SER A 145 -2.24 3.03 -4.98
CA SER A 145 -1.47 1.78 -4.91
C SER A 145 -1.92 0.78 -5.96
N LEU A 146 -1.26 -0.37 -6.00
CA LEU A 146 -1.73 -1.58 -6.65
C LEU A 146 -2.07 -2.58 -5.55
N GLU A 147 -3.24 -3.16 -5.59
CA GLU A 147 -3.69 -4.12 -4.58
C GLU A 147 -3.72 -5.54 -5.15
N MET A 148 -2.98 -6.46 -4.54
CA MET A 148 -3.30 -7.87 -4.69
C MET A 148 -4.48 -8.17 -3.76
N GLN A 149 -5.68 -8.23 -4.35
CA GLN A 149 -6.93 -8.42 -3.61
C GLN A 149 -7.08 -9.87 -3.14
N PHE A 150 -7.45 -10.03 -1.88
CA PHE A 150 -7.75 -11.30 -1.25
C PHE A 150 -9.25 -11.47 -1.10
N LEU A 151 -9.77 -12.56 -1.62
CA LEU A 151 -11.18 -12.92 -1.55
C LEU A 151 -11.34 -14.36 -1.08
N ALA A 152 -12.51 -14.67 -0.50
CA ALA A 152 -12.89 -16.04 -0.17
C ALA A 152 -14.32 -16.34 -0.63
N ASP A 153 -14.70 -17.61 -0.58
CA ASP A 153 -16.02 -18.12 -1.00
C ASP A 153 -17.14 -17.50 -0.17
N GLU A 154 -18.10 -16.91 -0.85
CA GLU A 154 -19.36 -16.42 -0.26
C GLU A 154 -20.53 -17.38 -0.46
N GLY A 155 -20.30 -18.55 -1.06
CA GLY A 155 -21.37 -19.48 -1.44
C GLY A 155 -22.23 -18.99 -2.61
N LYS A 156 -21.72 -18.05 -3.41
CA LYS A 156 -22.47 -17.41 -4.52
C LYS A 156 -21.87 -17.71 -5.89
N GLY A 157 -20.98 -18.67 -6.00
CA GLY A 157 -20.26 -19.03 -7.21
C GLY A 157 -18.78 -18.71 -7.16
N ALA A 158 -18.07 -18.86 -8.29
CA ALA A 158 -16.65 -18.66 -8.37
C ALA A 158 -16.25 -17.22 -7.98
N ARG A 159 -15.24 -17.09 -7.11
CA ARG A 159 -14.71 -15.82 -6.62
C ARG A 159 -13.19 -15.93 -6.51
N SER A 160 -12.49 -15.58 -7.60
CA SER A 160 -11.03 -15.67 -7.66
C SER A 160 -10.38 -14.74 -6.64
N THR A 161 -9.30 -15.20 -6.01
CA THR A 161 -8.43 -14.36 -5.17
C THR A 161 -7.15 -13.98 -5.93
N GLY A 162 -6.37 -13.02 -5.42
CA GLY A 162 -5.17 -12.56 -6.11
C GLY A 162 -5.46 -11.68 -7.33
N ASN A 163 -6.64 -11.08 -7.42
CA ASN A 163 -6.98 -10.09 -8.45
C ASN A 163 -6.08 -8.85 -8.28
N LEU A 164 -6.02 -8.01 -9.30
CA LEU A 164 -5.50 -6.65 -9.17
C LEU A 164 -6.65 -5.68 -8.97
N CYS A 165 -6.59 -4.83 -7.94
CA CYS A 165 -7.33 -3.58 -7.87
C CYS A 165 -6.38 -2.39 -7.98
N THR A 166 -6.83 -1.30 -8.62
CA THR A 166 -6.00 -0.13 -8.94
C THR A 166 -6.55 1.15 -8.31
N PRO A 167 -6.57 1.30 -6.96
CA PRO A 167 -6.99 2.55 -6.35
C PRO A 167 -6.00 3.68 -6.71
N GLY A 168 -6.47 4.68 -7.46
CA GLY A 168 -5.67 5.81 -7.91
C GLY A 168 -4.55 5.50 -8.89
N THR A 169 -4.58 4.33 -9.53
CA THR A 169 -3.52 3.86 -10.43
C THR A 169 -4.07 3.21 -11.69
N ASN A 170 -3.20 3.03 -12.68
CA ASN A 170 -3.45 2.29 -13.90
C ASN A 170 -2.26 1.36 -14.19
N VAL A 171 -2.43 0.40 -15.06
CA VAL A 171 -1.37 -0.53 -15.47
C VAL A 171 -1.39 -0.81 -16.98
N GLU A 172 -0.36 -1.46 -17.47
CA GLU A 172 -0.38 -2.15 -18.75
C GLU A 172 -0.64 -3.64 -18.49
N TYR A 173 -1.70 -4.17 -19.12
CA TYR A 173 -2.10 -5.57 -19.04
C TYR A 173 -2.17 -6.18 -20.43
N GLN A 174 -1.51 -7.32 -20.66
CA GLN A 174 -1.41 -7.98 -21.95
C GLN A 174 -0.95 -7.04 -23.08
N GLY A 175 0.04 -6.19 -22.78
CA GLY A 175 0.62 -5.24 -23.72
C GLY A 175 -0.24 -4.01 -24.03
N LYS A 176 -1.32 -3.77 -23.26
CA LYS A 176 -2.23 -2.64 -23.45
C LYS A 176 -2.44 -1.86 -22.16
N PHE A 177 -2.34 -0.55 -22.26
CA PHE A 177 -2.74 0.34 -21.14
C PHE A 177 -4.21 0.13 -20.82
N THR A 178 -4.54 0.01 -19.52
CA THR A 178 -5.91 -0.13 -19.05
C THR A 178 -6.19 0.75 -17.82
N ARG A 179 -7.42 1.24 -17.73
CA ARG A 179 -8.01 1.90 -16.55
C ARG A 179 -9.02 1.01 -15.85
N GLN A 180 -9.09 -0.24 -16.22
CA GLN A 180 -9.99 -1.18 -15.56
C GLN A 180 -9.57 -1.34 -14.12
N HIS A 181 -10.47 -0.98 -13.19
CA HIS A 181 -10.17 -0.97 -11.75
C HIS A 181 -9.86 -2.37 -11.21
N ILE A 182 -10.53 -3.41 -11.71
CA ILE A 182 -10.31 -4.80 -11.28
C ILE A 182 -9.90 -5.64 -12.47
N LEU A 183 -8.72 -6.28 -12.40
CA LEU A 183 -8.31 -7.35 -13.30
C LEU A 183 -8.44 -8.68 -12.57
N THR A 184 -9.32 -9.55 -13.06
CA THR A 184 -9.58 -10.85 -12.45
C THR A 184 -8.41 -11.81 -12.70
N SER A 185 -7.96 -12.47 -11.65
CA SER A 185 -6.94 -13.52 -11.71
C SER A 185 -7.51 -14.86 -12.19
N SER A 186 -6.63 -15.79 -12.51
CA SER A 186 -6.99 -17.17 -12.83
C SER A 186 -7.03 -18.09 -11.61
N SER A 187 -6.98 -17.54 -10.38
CA SER A 187 -6.99 -18.32 -9.14
C SER A 187 -8.32 -19.02 -8.92
N PRO A 188 -8.34 -20.22 -8.34
CA PRO A 188 -9.56 -20.80 -7.81
C PRO A 188 -10.14 -19.99 -6.63
N THR A 189 -11.33 -20.36 -6.21
CA THR A 189 -11.98 -19.87 -4.99
C THR A 189 -11.56 -20.72 -3.79
N PHE A 190 -11.29 -20.09 -2.64
CA PHE A 190 -10.91 -20.77 -1.40
C PHE A 190 -11.95 -20.52 -0.31
N PRO A 191 -12.16 -21.47 0.62
CA PRO A 191 -12.98 -21.27 1.81
C PRO A 191 -12.41 -20.16 2.71
N ALA A 192 -13.27 -19.44 3.44
CA ALA A 192 -12.86 -18.33 4.28
C ALA A 192 -11.85 -18.74 5.37
N GLU A 193 -12.07 -19.85 6.04
CA GLU A 193 -11.28 -20.32 7.17
C GLU A 193 -9.96 -21.03 6.77
N GLU A 194 -9.69 -21.13 5.47
CA GLU A 194 -8.46 -21.74 4.94
C GLU A 194 -7.32 -20.72 4.92
N TRP A 195 -6.11 -21.16 5.31
CA TRP A 195 -4.90 -20.39 5.10
C TRP A 195 -4.47 -20.47 3.64
N VAL A 196 -4.48 -19.33 2.97
CA VAL A 196 -4.06 -19.18 1.56
C VAL A 196 -2.69 -18.53 1.52
N HIS A 197 -1.75 -19.13 0.79
CA HIS A 197 -0.43 -18.54 0.54
C HIS A 197 -0.50 -17.58 -0.64
N ALA A 198 -0.16 -16.32 -0.39
CA ALA A 198 -0.07 -15.26 -1.38
C ALA A 198 1.39 -14.83 -1.58
N GLU A 199 1.80 -14.64 -2.83
CA GLU A 199 3.11 -14.11 -3.17
C GLU A 199 2.97 -13.05 -4.27
N VAL A 200 3.72 -11.96 -4.13
CA VAL A 200 3.86 -10.91 -5.16
C VAL A 200 5.35 -10.78 -5.50
N GLU A 201 5.67 -10.94 -6.78
CA GLU A 201 6.97 -10.54 -7.33
C GLU A 201 6.85 -9.14 -7.91
N VAL A 202 7.73 -8.24 -7.49
CA VAL A 202 7.79 -6.85 -7.96
C VAL A 202 9.17 -6.57 -8.51
N ARG A 203 9.23 -6.11 -9.75
CA ARG A 203 10.45 -5.66 -10.44
C ARG A 203 10.29 -4.20 -10.86
N GLY A 204 10.32 -3.31 -9.88
CA GLY A 204 10.06 -1.89 -10.12
C GLY A 204 8.75 -1.67 -10.88
N ASN A 205 8.83 -1.01 -12.02
CA ASN A 205 7.70 -0.80 -12.94
C ASN A 205 7.72 -1.77 -14.14
N GLU A 206 8.72 -2.65 -14.23
CA GLU A 206 8.89 -3.53 -15.39
C GLU A 206 7.88 -4.67 -15.39
N GLU A 207 7.70 -5.31 -14.21
CA GLU A 207 6.84 -6.48 -14.10
C GLU A 207 6.37 -6.70 -12.67
N ILE A 208 5.09 -7.05 -12.52
CA ILE A 208 4.48 -7.46 -11.27
C ILE A 208 3.70 -8.74 -11.52
N ILE A 209 3.92 -9.73 -10.63
CA ILE A 209 3.32 -11.06 -10.76
C ILE A 209 2.66 -11.43 -9.44
N HIS A 210 1.38 -11.82 -9.50
CA HIS A 210 0.68 -12.42 -8.37
C HIS A 210 0.71 -13.93 -8.46
N ARG A 211 1.02 -14.60 -7.33
CA ARG A 211 0.94 -16.06 -7.20
C ARG A 211 0.08 -16.43 -6.00
N VAL A 212 -0.73 -17.45 -6.17
CA VAL A 212 -1.57 -18.02 -5.11
C VAL A 212 -1.22 -19.49 -4.99
N ASN A 213 -0.86 -19.94 -3.79
CA ASN A 213 -0.39 -21.31 -3.52
C ASN A 213 0.72 -21.76 -4.49
N GLY A 214 1.64 -20.85 -4.83
CA GLY A 214 2.77 -21.08 -5.72
C GLY A 214 2.45 -21.02 -7.23
N VAL A 215 1.19 -20.86 -7.62
CA VAL A 215 0.77 -20.77 -9.02
C VAL A 215 0.64 -19.30 -9.43
N GLU A 216 1.26 -18.91 -10.56
CA GLU A 216 1.05 -17.58 -11.16
C GLU A 216 -0.41 -17.45 -11.63
N VAL A 217 -1.08 -16.40 -11.16
CA VAL A 217 -2.51 -16.17 -11.43
C VAL A 217 -2.81 -14.85 -12.12
N LEU A 218 -1.87 -13.91 -12.08
CA LEU A 218 -1.98 -12.62 -12.76
C LEU A 218 -0.59 -12.00 -12.97
N ARG A 219 -0.42 -11.31 -14.10
CA ARG A 219 0.80 -10.56 -14.46
C ARG A 219 0.43 -9.27 -15.14
N TYR A 220 1.10 -8.18 -14.78
CA TYR A 220 0.92 -6.86 -15.36
C TYR A 220 2.21 -6.04 -15.21
N GLN A 221 2.25 -4.84 -15.82
CA GLN A 221 3.45 -4.01 -15.88
C GLN A 221 3.12 -2.52 -15.99
N LYS A 222 4.15 -1.68 -15.89
CA LYS A 222 4.10 -0.22 -16.08
C LYS A 222 2.98 0.46 -15.26
N PRO A 223 2.97 0.27 -13.93
CA PRO A 223 2.00 0.95 -13.08
C PRO A 223 2.21 2.46 -13.12
N THR A 224 1.12 3.21 -13.22
CA THR A 224 1.13 4.68 -13.21
C THR A 224 0.09 5.22 -12.25
N LEU A 225 0.32 6.42 -11.73
CA LEU A 225 -0.73 7.17 -11.05
C LEU A 225 -1.86 7.52 -12.03
N ASP A 226 -3.11 7.52 -11.55
CA ASP A 226 -4.27 7.96 -12.31
C ASP A 226 -4.84 9.27 -11.74
N PRO A 227 -4.50 10.44 -12.32
CA PRO A 227 -5.02 11.72 -11.84
C PRO A 227 -6.52 11.90 -12.06
N LYS A 228 -7.17 10.96 -12.76
CA LYS A 228 -8.63 10.99 -13.02
C LYS A 228 -9.42 10.10 -12.05
N ASN A 229 -8.73 9.41 -11.14
CA ASN A 229 -9.38 8.54 -10.15
C ASN A 229 -9.74 9.35 -8.89
N ASP A 230 -11.04 9.59 -8.68
CA ASP A 230 -11.54 10.39 -7.56
C ASP A 230 -11.45 9.66 -6.20
N ASN A 231 -11.26 8.34 -6.21
CA ASN A 231 -11.23 7.53 -4.99
C ASN A 231 -9.87 7.55 -4.26
N ALA A 232 -8.81 7.93 -4.97
CA ALA A 232 -7.48 8.05 -4.37
C ALA A 232 -6.79 9.31 -4.92
N PRO A 233 -6.17 10.15 -4.08
CA PRO A 233 -5.67 11.46 -4.48
C PRO A 233 -4.33 11.40 -5.23
N ALA A 234 -4.28 10.65 -6.33
CA ALA A 234 -3.11 10.57 -7.20
C ALA A 234 -2.67 11.96 -7.72
N THR A 235 -3.62 12.89 -7.89
CA THR A 235 -3.33 14.28 -8.28
C THR A 235 -2.48 15.00 -7.25
N ASP A 236 -2.74 14.80 -5.94
CA ASP A 236 -1.95 15.42 -4.86
C ASP A 236 -0.50 14.91 -4.90
N LEU A 237 -0.32 13.62 -5.17
CA LEU A 237 1.01 13.01 -5.28
C LEU A 237 1.79 13.59 -6.46
N LEU A 238 1.15 13.73 -7.62
CA LEU A 238 1.76 14.37 -8.80
C LEU A 238 2.12 15.83 -8.54
N GLN A 239 1.25 16.59 -7.87
CA GLN A 239 1.53 17.97 -7.47
C GLN A 239 2.67 18.05 -6.45
N ALA A 240 2.85 17.06 -5.60
CA ALA A 240 3.97 16.95 -4.68
C ALA A 240 5.27 16.46 -5.34
N GLY A 241 5.28 16.27 -6.66
CA GLY A 241 6.47 15.89 -7.43
C GLY A 241 6.71 14.37 -7.53
N GLN A 242 5.74 13.52 -7.13
CA GLN A 242 5.84 12.08 -7.37
C GLN A 242 5.82 11.79 -8.88
N PRO A 243 6.67 10.88 -9.38
CA PRO A 243 6.65 10.52 -10.79
C PRO A 243 5.33 9.85 -11.18
N LEU A 244 4.92 10.05 -12.43
CA LEU A 244 3.73 9.38 -12.97
C LEU A 244 3.87 7.86 -12.94
N MET A 245 5.04 7.35 -13.34
CA MET A 245 5.37 5.92 -13.31
C MET A 245 5.75 5.50 -11.89
N LEU A 246 5.13 4.44 -11.38
CA LEU A 246 5.41 3.90 -10.05
C LEU A 246 6.45 2.80 -10.15
N SER A 247 7.65 3.03 -9.62
CA SER A 247 8.74 2.04 -9.56
C SER A 247 9.05 1.55 -8.16
N SER A 248 8.55 2.23 -7.13
CA SER A 248 8.72 1.89 -5.72
C SER A 248 7.55 2.42 -4.89
N GLY A 249 7.42 1.96 -3.67
CA GLY A 249 6.43 2.44 -2.71
C GLY A 249 6.35 1.56 -1.47
N HIS A 250 5.46 1.93 -0.56
CA HIS A 250 5.23 1.15 0.64
C HIS A 250 4.43 -0.12 0.33
N ILE A 251 4.56 -1.11 1.21
CA ILE A 251 3.67 -2.27 1.27
C ILE A 251 2.66 -2.00 2.39
N ALA A 252 1.37 -2.29 2.16
CA ALA A 252 0.38 -2.11 3.21
C ALA A 252 -0.63 -3.27 3.24
N LEU A 253 -0.99 -3.71 4.44
CA LEU A 253 -2.04 -4.70 4.67
C LEU A 253 -3.36 -3.97 4.92
N GLN A 254 -4.43 -4.42 4.28
CA GLN A 254 -5.72 -3.74 4.31
C GLN A 254 -6.61 -4.23 5.44
N ALA A 255 -7.34 -3.27 6.03
CA ALA A 255 -8.44 -3.47 6.97
C ALA A 255 -9.70 -2.79 6.40
N GLU A 256 -10.60 -3.57 5.82
CA GLU A 256 -11.73 -3.09 5.02
C GLU A 256 -13.12 -3.48 5.60
N GLY A 257 -13.21 -3.67 6.92
CA GLY A 257 -14.48 -4.04 7.58
C GLY A 257 -14.71 -5.54 7.73
N GLN A 258 -13.86 -6.38 7.15
CA GLN A 258 -13.84 -7.83 7.34
C GLN A 258 -12.65 -8.22 8.21
N PRO A 259 -12.82 -8.98 9.30
CA PRO A 259 -11.71 -9.57 10.02
C PRO A 259 -10.90 -10.51 9.14
N VAL A 260 -9.59 -10.32 9.14
CA VAL A 260 -8.63 -11.12 8.38
C VAL A 260 -7.36 -11.30 9.20
N TRP A 261 -6.74 -12.45 9.10
CA TRP A 261 -5.52 -12.81 9.81
C TRP A 261 -4.38 -13.01 8.84
N PHE A 262 -3.18 -12.56 9.25
CA PHE A 262 -1.96 -12.67 8.47
C PHE A 262 -0.86 -13.31 9.30
N ARG A 263 -0.01 -14.11 8.64
CA ARG A 263 1.21 -14.66 9.23
C ARG A 263 2.28 -14.88 8.16
N LYS A 264 3.53 -15.15 8.58
CA LYS A 264 4.66 -15.42 7.68
C LYS A 264 4.84 -14.34 6.63
N ILE A 265 4.77 -13.06 7.06
CA ILE A 265 4.94 -11.92 6.18
C ILE A 265 6.43 -11.69 6.03
N GLU A 266 6.96 -12.01 4.86
CA GLU A 266 8.39 -12.01 4.59
C GLU A 266 8.67 -11.40 3.21
N LEU A 267 9.79 -10.72 3.11
CA LEU A 267 10.27 -10.10 1.88
C LEU A 267 11.66 -10.63 1.54
N LYS A 268 11.89 -10.91 0.27
CA LYS A 268 13.20 -11.23 -0.28
C LYS A 268 13.56 -10.16 -1.31
N PRO A 269 14.58 -9.32 -1.06
CA PRO A 269 15.05 -8.36 -2.05
C PRO A 269 15.50 -9.06 -3.33
N LEU A 270 15.23 -8.43 -4.47
CA LEU A 270 15.72 -8.84 -5.78
C LEU A 270 16.74 -7.82 -6.29
N ALA A 271 17.72 -8.30 -7.05
CA ALA A 271 18.63 -7.40 -7.74
C ALA A 271 17.90 -6.63 -8.84
N GLU A 272 18.22 -5.36 -8.99
CA GLU A 272 17.90 -4.60 -10.20
C GLU A 272 18.70 -5.22 -11.35
N LYS A 273 18.06 -5.43 -12.50
CA LYS A 273 18.71 -6.00 -13.68
C LYS A 273 19.47 -4.94 -14.46
#